data_bd5fd367e794185fe506d9fdf782595e
#
_entry.id   bd5fd367e794185fe506d9fdf782595e
#
_cell.length_a   1.000
_cell.length_b   1.000
_cell.length_c   1.000
_cell.angle_alpha   90.00
_cell.angle_beta   90.00
_cell.angle_gamma   90.00
#
_symmetry.space_group_name_H-M   'P 1'
#
loop_
_entity.id
_entity.type
_entity.pdbx_description
1 polymer ?
#
loop_
_entity_poly.entity_id
_entity_poly.type
_entity_poly.pdbx_seq_one_letter_code
_entity_poly.pdbx_strand_id
1 'polypeptide(L)'
;MKESQSLQEKYAPNNTCWGCGPANPDGLHTRSFPKNGEVVAEWKPERKYEAFEGVLNGGVIGTLLDCHCNWTAAYHLMKHANEDHPPCTVTAEYEIKLLRPTPTNDSVFLSARVVDLTDDRATVEGTLTAGGKVCATCRGVFVAVKEGHPAYHRW
;
A
#
# COMPACT_ATOMS: atom_id res chain seq x y z
N MET A 1 -16.38 -9.23 -18.60
CA MET A 1 -15.35 -9.61 -17.61
C MET A 1 -15.59 -8.84 -16.33
N LYS A 2 -15.66 -9.51 -15.19
CA LYS A 2 -15.64 -8.82 -13.90
C LYS A 2 -14.23 -8.25 -13.72
N GLU A 3 -14.12 -6.95 -13.52
CA GLU A 3 -12.86 -6.38 -13.03
C GLU A 3 -12.49 -7.09 -11.73
N SER A 4 -11.21 -7.46 -11.61
CA SER A 4 -10.73 -8.07 -10.38
C SER A 4 -10.80 -7.04 -9.24
N GLN A 5 -11.32 -7.44 -8.08
CA GLN A 5 -11.34 -6.59 -6.90
C GLN A 5 -9.92 -6.41 -6.35
N SER A 6 -9.61 -5.20 -5.91
CA SER A 6 -8.40 -4.96 -5.13
C SER A 6 -8.48 -5.67 -3.77
N LEU A 7 -7.34 -5.85 -3.12
CA LEU A 7 -7.29 -6.39 -1.77
C LEU A 7 -8.14 -5.56 -0.81
N GLN A 8 -8.09 -4.24 -0.94
CA GLN A 8 -8.85 -3.31 -0.11
C GLN A 8 -10.37 -3.49 -0.28
N GLU A 9 -10.84 -3.59 -1.51
CA GLU A 9 -12.27 -3.77 -1.80
C GLU A 9 -12.79 -5.14 -1.35
N LYS A 10 -11.96 -6.17 -1.53
CA LYS A 10 -12.33 -7.53 -1.19
C LYS A 10 -12.39 -7.78 0.31
N TYR A 11 -11.42 -7.28 1.05
CA TYR A 11 -11.24 -7.65 2.47
C TYR A 11 -11.58 -6.55 3.45
N ALA A 12 -11.61 -5.28 3.02
CA ALA A 12 -11.84 -4.14 3.90
C ALA A 12 -12.71 -3.05 3.25
N PRO A 13 -13.90 -3.41 2.73
CA PRO A 13 -14.72 -2.45 1.99
C PRO A 13 -15.19 -1.26 2.84
N ASN A 14 -15.27 -1.41 4.15
CA ASN A 14 -15.71 -0.38 5.09
C ASN A 14 -14.56 0.41 5.73
N ASN A 15 -13.32 0.14 5.35
CA ASN A 15 -12.15 0.82 5.87
C ASN A 15 -12.12 2.29 5.42
N THR A 16 -11.90 3.19 6.37
CA THR A 16 -11.86 4.64 6.14
C THR A 16 -10.44 5.22 6.13
N CYS A 17 -9.42 4.39 6.03
CA CYS A 17 -8.04 4.87 5.92
C CYS A 17 -7.90 5.90 4.80
N TRP A 18 -7.28 7.03 5.08
CA TRP A 18 -7.08 8.08 4.09
C TRP A 18 -6.26 7.60 2.89
N GLY A 19 -5.28 6.75 3.10
CA GLY A 19 -4.43 6.25 2.01
C GLY A 19 -5.07 5.17 1.15
N CYS A 20 -5.82 4.24 1.75
CA CYS A 20 -6.29 3.05 1.04
C CYS A 20 -7.73 2.62 1.34
N GLY A 21 -8.44 3.30 2.22
CA GLY A 21 -9.79 2.91 2.60
C GLY A 21 -10.82 3.13 1.49
N PRO A 22 -11.50 2.07 1.02
CA PRO A 22 -12.54 2.23 -0.01
C PRO A 22 -13.71 3.11 0.44
N ALA A 23 -13.97 3.16 1.76
CA ALA A 23 -15.10 3.90 2.32
C ALA A 23 -14.80 5.37 2.63
N ASN A 24 -13.56 5.84 2.43
CA ASN A 24 -13.22 7.25 2.62
C ASN A 24 -13.35 8.00 1.28
N PRO A 25 -14.37 8.85 1.09
CA PRO A 25 -14.56 9.56 -0.18
C PRO A 25 -13.46 10.60 -0.48
N ASP A 26 -12.73 11.04 0.54
CA ASP A 26 -11.67 12.05 0.42
C ASP A 26 -10.26 11.41 0.41
N GLY A 27 -10.19 10.08 0.38
CA GLY A 27 -8.93 9.34 0.43
C GLY A 27 -8.25 9.18 -0.92
N LEU A 28 -7.02 8.68 -0.90
CA LEU A 28 -6.24 8.41 -2.10
C LEU A 28 -6.73 7.17 -2.86
N HIS A 29 -7.42 6.27 -2.18
CA HIS A 29 -7.97 5.03 -2.77
C HIS A 29 -6.90 4.17 -3.45
N THR A 30 -5.78 3.95 -2.77
CA THR A 30 -4.79 2.97 -3.22
C THR A 30 -5.44 1.60 -3.37
N ARG A 31 -5.25 0.97 -4.52
CA ARG A 31 -5.82 -0.34 -4.83
C ARG A 31 -4.72 -1.30 -5.22
N SER A 32 -4.59 -2.37 -4.45
CA SER A 32 -3.49 -3.33 -4.52
C SER A 32 -3.98 -4.67 -5.06
N PHE A 33 -3.20 -5.25 -5.99
CA PHE A 33 -3.55 -6.49 -6.68
C PHE A 33 -2.37 -7.46 -6.64
N PRO A 34 -2.56 -8.68 -6.13
CA PRO A 34 -1.52 -9.70 -6.23
C PRO A 34 -1.22 -10.06 -7.69
N LYS A 35 0.05 -10.19 -8.02
CA LYS A 35 0.50 -10.55 -9.36
C LYS A 35 1.88 -11.20 -9.32
N ASN A 36 1.96 -12.49 -9.68
CA ASN A 36 3.23 -13.22 -9.82
C ASN A 36 4.14 -13.14 -8.58
N GLY A 37 3.58 -13.33 -7.37
CA GLY A 37 4.33 -13.28 -6.12
C GLY A 37 4.59 -11.88 -5.58
N GLU A 38 4.27 -10.86 -6.33
CA GLU A 38 4.30 -9.44 -5.91
C GLU A 38 2.89 -8.90 -5.75
N VAL A 39 2.80 -7.69 -5.23
CA VAL A 39 1.54 -6.92 -5.18
C VAL A 39 1.78 -5.62 -5.92
N VAL A 40 0.90 -5.29 -6.85
CA VAL A 40 1.03 -4.14 -7.74
C VAL A 40 -0.15 -3.20 -7.62
N ALA A 41 0.08 -1.94 -7.93
CA ALA A 41 -0.96 -0.92 -8.00
C ALA A 41 -0.62 0.13 -9.06
N GLU A 42 -1.66 0.70 -9.64
CA GLU A 42 -1.57 1.89 -10.46
C GLU A 42 -2.40 2.99 -9.80
N TRP A 43 -1.86 4.21 -9.73
CA TRP A 43 -2.53 5.34 -9.14
C TRP A 43 -2.33 6.58 -10.00
N LYS A 44 -3.41 7.34 -10.21
CA LYS A 44 -3.39 8.55 -11.02
C LYS A 44 -3.25 9.79 -10.15
N PRO A 45 -2.15 10.56 -10.28
CA PRO A 45 -2.01 11.81 -9.54
C PRO A 45 -3.04 12.85 -9.99
N GLU A 46 -3.47 13.67 -9.03
CA GLU A 46 -4.26 14.87 -9.26
C GLU A 46 -3.47 16.09 -8.81
N ARG A 47 -3.74 17.27 -9.39
CA ARG A 47 -3.02 18.50 -9.09
C ARG A 47 -3.05 18.90 -7.61
N LYS A 48 -4.14 18.57 -6.91
CA LYS A 48 -4.25 18.87 -5.46
C LYS A 48 -3.24 18.12 -4.59
N TYR A 49 -2.58 17.12 -5.13
CA TYR A 49 -1.56 16.33 -4.42
C TYR A 49 -0.13 16.74 -4.79
N GLU A 50 0.04 17.78 -5.58
CA GLU A 50 1.36 18.29 -5.96
C GLU A 50 2.03 19.04 -4.82
N ALA A 51 3.34 18.89 -4.72
CA ALA A 51 4.19 19.74 -3.87
C ALA A 51 4.43 21.10 -4.56
N PHE A 52 4.66 21.04 -5.86
CA PHE A 52 4.75 22.17 -6.77
C PHE A 52 4.39 21.67 -8.17
N GLU A 53 4.21 22.60 -9.10
CA GLU A 53 3.68 22.27 -10.43
C GLU A 53 4.41 21.11 -11.08
N GLY A 54 3.65 20.07 -11.39
CA GLY A 54 4.15 18.87 -12.10
C GLY A 54 4.86 17.86 -11.22
N VAL A 55 4.96 18.05 -9.90
CA VAL A 55 5.69 17.17 -8.98
C VAL A 55 4.84 16.76 -7.80
N LEU A 56 4.73 15.44 -7.60
CA LEU A 56 3.93 14.84 -6.53
C LEU A 56 4.54 15.14 -5.15
N ASN A 57 3.68 15.43 -4.18
CA ASN A 57 4.07 15.67 -2.79
C ASN A 57 4.71 14.42 -2.18
N GLY A 58 5.85 14.60 -1.49
CA GLY A 58 6.58 13.49 -0.87
C GLY A 58 5.80 12.76 0.23
N GLY A 59 4.94 13.47 0.97
CA GLY A 59 4.06 12.87 1.97
C GLY A 59 2.99 11.97 1.33
N VAL A 60 2.48 12.33 0.17
CA VAL A 60 1.55 11.50 -0.61
C VAL A 60 2.26 10.24 -1.10
N ILE A 61 3.49 10.36 -1.61
CA ILE A 61 4.33 9.22 -1.98
C ILE A 61 4.50 8.25 -0.80
N GLY A 62 4.81 8.79 0.37
CA GLY A 62 4.94 8.01 1.59
C GLY A 62 3.67 7.27 1.96
N THR A 63 2.51 7.93 1.86
CA THR A 63 1.21 7.31 2.14
C THR A 63 0.88 6.18 1.15
N LEU A 64 1.10 6.41 -0.14
CA LEU A 64 0.89 5.37 -1.16
C LEU A 64 1.73 4.12 -0.89
N LEU A 65 3.01 4.31 -0.63
CA LEU A 65 3.94 3.21 -0.36
C LEU A 65 3.65 2.53 0.97
N ASP A 66 3.34 3.28 2.03
CA ASP A 66 2.97 2.72 3.33
C ASP A 66 1.74 1.81 3.20
N CYS A 67 0.66 2.32 2.67
CA CYS A 67 -0.58 1.55 2.51
C CYS A 67 -0.40 0.34 1.59
N HIS A 68 0.30 0.51 0.48
CA HIS A 68 0.52 -0.60 -0.46
C HIS A 68 1.39 -1.70 0.14
N CYS A 69 2.47 -1.34 0.82
CA CYS A 69 3.34 -2.30 1.52
C CYS A 69 2.62 -2.98 2.69
N ASN A 70 1.79 -2.24 3.43
CA ASN A 70 0.97 -2.80 4.51
C ASN A 70 0.01 -3.88 3.97
N TRP A 71 -0.67 -3.62 2.88
CA TRP A 71 -1.56 -4.62 2.25
C TRP A 71 -0.79 -5.80 1.66
N THR A 72 0.41 -5.58 1.16
CA THR A 72 1.31 -6.65 0.74
C THR A 72 1.66 -7.57 1.91
N ALA A 73 1.98 -6.98 3.06
CA ALA A 73 2.23 -7.72 4.30
C ALA A 73 1.00 -8.51 4.75
N ALA A 74 -0.15 -7.86 4.83
CA ALA A 74 -1.40 -8.49 5.28
C ALA A 74 -1.78 -9.68 4.39
N TYR A 75 -1.68 -9.52 3.08
CA TYR A 75 -1.97 -10.58 2.12
C TYR A 75 -1.05 -11.79 2.29
N HIS A 76 0.25 -11.57 2.45
CA HIS A 76 1.21 -12.66 2.61
C HIS A 76 1.13 -13.33 3.99
N LEU A 77 0.81 -12.57 5.04
CA LEU A 77 0.52 -13.15 6.37
C LEU A 77 -0.72 -14.04 6.33
N MET A 78 -1.76 -13.62 5.63
CA MET A 78 -2.95 -14.44 5.39
C MET A 78 -2.59 -15.77 4.70
N LYS A 79 -1.79 -15.72 3.63
CA LYS A 79 -1.35 -16.90 2.88
C LYS A 79 -0.47 -17.82 3.73
N HIS A 80 0.45 -17.24 4.48
CA HIS A 80 1.33 -17.97 5.38
C HIS A 80 0.57 -18.76 6.47
N ALA A 81 -0.47 -18.14 7.03
CA ALA A 81 -1.33 -18.77 8.02
C ALA A 81 -2.39 -19.69 7.42
N ASN A 82 -2.50 -19.78 6.10
CA ASN A 82 -3.53 -20.53 5.39
C ASN A 82 -4.96 -20.11 5.82
N GLU A 83 -5.15 -18.81 5.98
CA GLU A 83 -6.43 -18.20 6.33
C GLU A 83 -7.13 -17.65 5.09
N ASP A 84 -8.43 -17.40 5.18
CA ASP A 84 -9.24 -16.84 4.09
C ASP A 84 -9.48 -15.33 4.23
N HIS A 85 -8.98 -14.73 5.32
CA HIS A 85 -9.05 -13.29 5.59
C HIS A 85 -7.72 -12.78 6.14
N PRO A 86 -7.23 -11.61 5.70
CA PRO A 86 -5.97 -11.07 6.21
C PRO A 86 -6.13 -10.57 7.65
N PRO A 87 -5.07 -10.69 8.46
CA PRO A 87 -5.06 -10.04 9.75
C PRO A 87 -5.03 -8.51 9.56
N CYS A 88 -5.57 -7.78 10.53
CA CYS A 88 -5.33 -6.33 10.57
C CYS A 88 -3.86 -6.10 10.91
N THR A 89 -3.17 -5.38 10.05
CA THR A 89 -1.76 -5.05 10.23
C THR A 89 -1.57 -3.56 10.48
N VAL A 90 -0.54 -3.24 11.23
CA VAL A 90 -0.13 -1.85 11.48
C VAL A 90 1.34 -1.69 11.07
N THR A 91 1.67 -0.49 10.65
CA THR A 91 3.03 -0.12 10.31
C THR A 91 3.83 0.11 11.59
N ALA A 92 4.83 -0.75 11.84
CA ALA A 92 5.72 -0.59 12.98
C ALA A 92 6.84 0.40 12.69
N GLU A 93 7.39 0.33 11.48
CA GLU A 93 8.39 1.28 10.97
C GLU A 93 8.40 1.25 9.46
N TYR A 94 8.82 2.33 8.84
CA TYR A 94 9.11 2.34 7.41
C TYR A 94 10.12 3.43 7.07
N GLU A 95 10.90 3.17 6.04
CA GLU A 95 11.86 4.10 5.47
C GLU A 95 11.49 4.37 4.01
N ILE A 96 11.34 5.64 3.68
CA ILE A 96 11.08 6.09 2.31
C ILE A 96 12.32 6.81 1.79
N LYS A 97 12.78 6.43 0.61
CA LYS A 97 13.83 7.15 -0.11
C LYS A 97 13.22 7.80 -1.34
N LEU A 98 13.34 9.11 -1.44
CA LEU A 98 12.90 9.90 -2.58
C LEU A 98 14.10 10.08 -3.51
N LEU A 99 14.17 9.26 -4.55
CA LEU A 99 15.35 9.19 -5.45
C LEU A 99 15.36 10.29 -6.49
N ARG A 100 14.19 10.72 -6.93
CA ARG A 100 13.97 11.78 -7.92
C ARG A 100 12.56 12.34 -7.83
N PRO A 101 12.30 13.56 -8.36
CA PRO A 101 10.94 14.09 -8.42
C PRO A 101 10.01 13.12 -9.17
N THR A 102 8.81 12.92 -8.63
CA THR A 102 7.78 12.08 -9.25
C THR A 102 6.87 12.96 -10.10
N PRO A 103 6.86 12.80 -11.45
CA PRO A 103 6.00 13.60 -12.31
C PRO A 103 4.53 13.23 -12.10
N THR A 104 3.64 14.23 -12.25
CA THR A 104 2.19 14.08 -12.08
C THR A 104 1.42 14.03 -13.40
N ASN A 105 2.11 14.08 -14.53
CA ASN A 105 1.48 14.05 -15.86
C ASN A 105 1.12 12.65 -16.36
N ASP A 106 1.43 11.61 -15.59
CA ASP A 106 1.13 10.23 -15.93
C ASP A 106 0.86 9.42 -14.66
N SER A 107 0.39 8.20 -14.80
CA SER A 107 0.17 7.29 -13.67
C SER A 107 1.46 6.96 -12.94
N VAL A 108 1.34 6.72 -11.63
CA VAL A 108 2.41 6.10 -10.86
C VAL A 108 2.07 4.62 -10.65
N PHE A 109 3.10 3.79 -10.63
CA PHE A 109 3.00 2.36 -10.45
C PHE A 109 3.73 1.95 -9.20
N LEU A 110 3.05 1.15 -8.36
CA LEU A 110 3.61 0.60 -7.14
C LEU A 110 3.83 -0.90 -7.34
N SER A 111 4.95 -1.39 -6.86
CA SER A 111 5.21 -2.82 -6.76
C SER A 111 5.85 -3.11 -5.41
N ALA A 112 5.41 -4.17 -4.74
CA ALA A 112 5.92 -4.54 -3.44
C ALA A 112 6.04 -6.05 -3.30
N ARG A 113 7.02 -6.48 -2.49
CA ARG A 113 7.28 -7.89 -2.19
C ARG A 113 7.69 -8.06 -0.74
N VAL A 114 7.35 -9.20 -0.17
CA VAL A 114 7.82 -9.59 1.15
C VAL A 114 9.26 -10.11 1.05
N VAL A 115 10.14 -9.61 1.90
CA VAL A 115 11.55 -10.02 1.97
C VAL A 115 11.87 -10.81 3.24
N ASP A 116 11.03 -10.70 4.28
CA ASP A 116 11.13 -11.50 5.50
C ASP A 116 9.73 -11.68 6.09
N LEU A 117 9.43 -12.87 6.60
CA LEU A 117 8.10 -13.23 7.07
C LEU A 117 8.21 -14.13 8.31
N THR A 118 7.48 -13.75 9.35
CA THR A 118 7.22 -14.60 10.53
C THR A 118 5.71 -14.82 10.66
N ASP A 119 5.25 -15.44 11.76
CA ASP A 119 3.83 -15.70 11.95
C ASP A 119 2.96 -14.44 12.11
N ASP A 120 3.56 -13.36 12.61
CA ASP A 120 2.83 -12.11 12.91
C ASP A 120 3.48 -10.84 12.33
N ARG A 121 4.52 -10.97 11.53
CA ARG A 121 5.31 -9.84 11.07
C ARG A 121 5.84 -10.07 9.65
N ALA A 122 5.79 -9.04 8.84
CA ALA A 122 6.39 -9.06 7.50
C ALA A 122 7.24 -7.81 7.28
N THR A 123 8.42 -8.01 6.70
CA THR A 123 9.22 -6.94 6.13
C THR A 123 8.97 -6.88 4.64
N VAL A 124 8.64 -5.71 4.13
CA VAL A 124 8.23 -5.51 2.74
C VAL A 124 9.08 -4.44 2.10
N GLU A 125 9.52 -4.68 0.88
CA GLU A 125 10.15 -3.68 0.03
C GLU A 125 9.21 -3.30 -1.10
N GLY A 126 9.08 -2.00 -1.35
CA GLY A 126 8.24 -1.46 -2.39
C GLY A 126 8.95 -0.39 -3.21
N THR A 127 8.47 -0.21 -4.43
CA THR A 127 8.93 0.84 -5.35
C THR A 127 7.76 1.61 -5.90
N LEU A 128 8.00 2.90 -6.15
CA LEU A 128 7.10 3.77 -6.90
C LEU A 128 7.81 4.18 -8.19
N THR A 129 7.19 3.88 -9.31
CA THR A 129 7.73 4.16 -10.66
C THR A 129 6.81 5.15 -11.36
N ALA A 130 7.38 6.15 -11.98
CA ALA A 130 6.66 7.11 -12.83
C ALA A 130 7.58 7.56 -13.97
N GLY A 131 7.00 7.80 -15.15
CA GLY A 131 7.78 8.18 -16.33
C GLY A 131 8.84 7.14 -16.72
N GLY A 132 8.59 5.87 -16.44
CA GLY A 132 9.52 4.77 -16.75
C GLY A 132 10.72 4.67 -15.80
N LYS A 133 10.73 5.40 -14.68
CA LYS A 133 11.85 5.41 -13.73
C LYS A 133 11.37 5.20 -12.31
N VAL A 134 12.16 4.49 -11.50
CA VAL A 134 11.92 4.38 -10.05
C VAL A 134 12.18 5.73 -9.41
N CYS A 135 11.13 6.33 -8.83
CA CYS A 135 11.20 7.65 -8.20
C CYS A 135 11.34 7.57 -6.68
N ALA A 136 10.82 6.51 -6.07
CA ALA A 136 10.88 6.30 -4.64
C ALA A 136 10.92 4.83 -4.30
N THR A 137 11.49 4.52 -3.13
CA THR A 137 11.51 3.17 -2.56
C THR A 137 11.03 3.20 -1.13
N CYS A 138 10.50 2.07 -0.68
CA CYS A 138 10.06 1.86 0.70
C CYS A 138 10.62 0.53 1.21
N ARG A 139 11.05 0.52 2.46
CA ARG A 139 11.27 -0.70 3.24
C ARG A 139 10.52 -0.53 4.55
N GLY A 140 9.61 -1.43 4.86
CA GLY A 140 8.77 -1.32 6.05
C GLY A 140 8.60 -2.64 6.78
N VAL A 141 8.29 -2.54 8.07
CA VAL A 141 7.93 -3.66 8.93
C VAL A 141 6.48 -3.47 9.36
N PHE A 142 5.67 -4.49 9.10
CA PHE A 142 4.22 -4.48 9.35
C PHE A 142 3.87 -5.66 10.25
N VAL A 143 3.05 -5.39 11.28
CA VAL A 143 2.77 -6.35 12.34
C VAL A 143 1.27 -6.62 12.42
N ALA A 144 0.90 -7.90 12.44
CA ALA A 144 -0.47 -8.34 12.70
C ALA A 144 -0.82 -8.03 14.16
N VAL A 145 -1.93 -7.33 14.38
CA VAL A 145 -2.38 -6.97 15.72
C VAL A 145 -3.27 -8.06 16.28
N LYS A 146 -3.24 -8.19 17.61
CA LYS A 146 -4.02 -9.17 18.36
C LYS A 146 -5.26 -8.52 18.98
N GLU A 147 -6.20 -9.35 19.39
CA GLU A 147 -7.39 -8.92 20.12
C GLU A 147 -7.01 -7.99 21.28
N GLY A 148 -7.77 -6.90 21.45
CA GLY A 148 -7.48 -5.85 22.41
C GLY A 148 -6.71 -4.66 21.85
N HIS A 149 -6.10 -4.79 20.66
CA HIS A 149 -5.45 -3.66 20.01
C HIS A 149 -6.51 -2.77 19.31
N PRO A 150 -6.38 -1.42 19.36
CA PRO A 150 -7.33 -0.51 18.71
C PRO A 150 -7.58 -0.77 17.23
N ALA A 151 -6.60 -1.32 16.51
CA ALA A 151 -6.70 -1.61 15.09
C ALA A 151 -7.24 -3.01 14.76
N TYR A 152 -7.58 -3.82 15.77
CA TYR A 152 -7.92 -5.24 15.56
C TYR A 152 -9.15 -5.47 14.67
N HIS A 153 -10.12 -4.59 14.72
CA HIS A 153 -11.37 -4.70 13.97
C HIS A 153 -11.57 -3.61 12.91
N ARG A 154 -10.52 -2.99 12.44
CA ARG A 154 -10.64 -1.85 11.52
C ARG A 154 -10.97 -2.21 10.05
N TRP A 155 -10.94 -3.49 9.72
CA TRP A 155 -11.26 -3.99 8.37
C TRP A 155 -12.57 -4.77 8.33
#